data_03e2a918aa649be79f8177718d0227fd
#
_entry.id   03e2a918aa649be79f8177718d0227fd
#
_cell.length_a   1.000
_cell.length_b   1.000
_cell.length_c   1.000
_cell.angle_alpha   90.00
_cell.angle_beta   90.00
_cell.angle_gamma   90.00
#
_symmetry.space_group_name_H-M   'P 1'
#
loop_
_entity.id
_entity.type
_entity.pdbx_description
1 polymer ?
#
loop_
_entity_poly.entity_id
_entity_poly.type
_entity_poly.pdbx_seq_one_letter_code
_entity_poly.pdbx_strand_id
1 'polypeptide(L)'
;MPFSSTTIQRRRRAEVRRRDGDALCALQITADCQVLGGQIDYEARPPDPRSFEVDHVVSSDEAERMGWSQVEADALDNCQGVCRQCNREKSSGVREVAPVRPTYVNPRFS
;
A
#
# COMPACT_ATOMS: atom_id res chain seq x y z
N MET A 1 -7.22 -10.95 -2.28
CA MET A 1 -7.61 -10.06 -1.16
C MET A 1 -6.40 -9.61 -0.42
N PRO A 2 -6.17 -8.34 -0.35
CA PRO A 2 -5.00 -7.87 0.38
C PRO A 2 -5.10 -8.08 1.88
N PHE A 3 -6.27 -7.83 2.49
CA PHE A 3 -6.42 -7.95 3.93
C PHE A 3 -7.36 -9.09 4.30
N SER A 4 -7.15 -9.64 5.50
CA SER A 4 -7.94 -10.78 5.96
C SER A 4 -9.38 -10.41 6.26
N SER A 5 -9.66 -9.13 6.58
CA SER A 5 -11.02 -8.69 6.87
C SER A 5 -11.15 -7.19 6.69
N THR A 6 -12.40 -6.74 6.54
CA THR A 6 -12.70 -5.31 6.47
C THR A 6 -12.32 -4.59 7.75
N THR A 7 -12.48 -5.24 8.90
CA THR A 7 -12.12 -4.65 10.18
C THR A 7 -10.63 -4.38 10.25
N ILE A 8 -9.81 -5.33 9.81
CA ILE A 8 -8.37 -5.17 9.80
C ILE A 8 -7.99 -4.06 8.83
N GLN A 9 -8.61 -4.02 7.66
CA GLN A 9 -8.34 -2.98 6.68
C GLN A 9 -8.61 -1.58 7.25
N ARG A 10 -9.75 -1.41 7.92
CA ARG A 10 -10.08 -0.12 8.52
C ARG A 10 -9.08 0.27 9.60
N ARG A 11 -8.70 -0.69 10.42
CA ARG A 11 -7.73 -0.44 11.49
C ARG A 11 -6.40 0.01 10.91
N ARG A 12 -5.91 -0.70 9.91
CA ARG A 12 -4.64 -0.36 9.29
C ARG A 12 -4.70 0.99 8.59
N ARG A 13 -5.84 1.30 7.97
CA ARG A 13 -6.03 2.60 7.34
C ARG A 13 -5.84 3.74 8.35
N ALA A 14 -6.47 3.62 9.50
CA ALA A 14 -6.34 4.64 10.54
C ALA A 14 -4.91 4.71 11.08
N GLU A 15 -4.28 3.55 11.26
CA GLU A 15 -2.93 3.49 11.80
C GLU A 15 -1.89 4.05 10.84
N VAL A 16 -2.01 3.72 9.55
CA VAL A 16 -1.10 4.26 8.54
C VAL A 16 -1.25 5.77 8.46
N ARG A 17 -2.49 6.26 8.48
CA ARG A 17 -2.75 7.69 8.44
C ARG A 17 -2.14 8.40 9.64
N ARG A 18 -2.25 7.80 10.81
CA ARG A 18 -1.69 8.37 12.04
C ARG A 18 -0.17 8.34 12.01
N ARG A 19 0.41 7.24 11.52
CA ARG A 19 1.86 7.07 11.46
C ARG A 19 2.49 8.03 10.47
N ASP A 20 1.90 8.15 9.27
CA ASP A 20 2.53 8.82 8.13
C ASP A 20 2.02 10.25 7.90
N GLY A 21 0.90 10.63 8.50
CA GLY A 21 0.34 11.97 8.29
C GLY A 21 -0.06 12.18 6.85
N ASP A 22 0.35 13.30 6.27
CA ASP A 22 0.03 13.67 4.89
C ASP A 22 1.12 13.20 3.92
N ALA A 23 1.67 12.02 4.15
CA ALA A 23 2.74 11.49 3.32
C ALA A 23 2.32 11.35 1.86
N LEU A 24 3.30 11.36 0.98
CA LEU A 24 3.09 11.16 -0.44
C LEU A 24 2.84 9.68 -0.74
N CYS A 25 2.24 9.41 -1.90
CA CYS A 25 2.00 8.05 -2.35
C CYS A 25 3.30 7.26 -2.37
N ALA A 26 3.31 6.12 -1.72
CA ALA A 26 4.52 5.31 -1.62
C ALA A 26 4.87 4.64 -2.95
N LEU A 27 3.92 4.48 -3.86
CA LEU A 27 4.16 3.82 -5.14
C LEU A 27 4.62 4.77 -6.24
N GLN A 28 3.86 5.84 -6.48
CA GLN A 28 4.15 6.84 -7.51
C GLN A 28 4.48 6.22 -8.85
N ILE A 29 3.66 5.25 -9.28
CA ILE A 29 3.93 4.49 -10.49
C ILE A 29 3.08 4.92 -11.69
N THR A 30 2.00 5.66 -11.47
CA THR A 30 1.19 6.15 -12.58
C THR A 30 1.67 7.53 -13.01
N ALA A 31 1.45 7.86 -14.29
CA ALA A 31 1.87 9.15 -14.81
C ALA A 31 1.22 10.30 -14.06
N ASP A 32 -0.09 10.17 -13.80
CA ASP A 32 -0.81 11.23 -13.09
C ASP A 32 -0.25 11.44 -11.69
N CYS A 33 0.07 10.34 -11.00
CA CYS A 33 0.63 10.44 -9.67
C CYS A 33 1.99 11.13 -9.70
N GLN A 34 2.82 10.81 -10.67
CA GLN A 34 4.14 11.42 -10.81
C GLN A 34 4.04 12.90 -11.10
N VAL A 35 3.13 13.29 -11.97
CA VAL A 35 2.91 14.70 -12.30
C VAL A 35 2.50 15.49 -11.06
N LEU A 36 1.70 14.87 -10.20
CA LEU A 36 1.23 15.52 -8.96
C LEU A 36 2.21 15.38 -7.81
N GLY A 37 3.40 14.86 -8.05
CA GLY A 37 4.41 14.72 -7.02
C GLY A 37 4.05 13.69 -5.96
N GLY A 38 3.18 12.77 -6.29
CA GLY A 38 2.75 11.74 -5.34
C GLY A 38 1.69 12.20 -4.35
N GLN A 39 1.11 13.38 -4.54
CA GLN A 39 0.13 13.89 -3.59
C GLN A 39 -1.12 13.02 -3.55
N ILE A 40 -1.57 12.72 -2.34
CA ILE A 40 -2.81 11.99 -2.09
C ILE A 40 -3.84 12.99 -1.57
N ASP A 41 -5.06 12.86 -2.04
CA ASP A 41 -6.16 13.68 -1.50
C ASP A 41 -6.81 12.90 -0.37
N TYR A 42 -6.42 13.22 0.86
CA TYR A 42 -6.90 12.48 2.03
C TYR A 42 -8.37 12.73 2.35
N GLU A 43 -8.98 13.72 1.71
CA GLU A 43 -10.41 13.99 1.90
C GLU A 43 -11.26 13.40 0.79
N ALA A 44 -10.64 12.95 -0.28
CA ALA A 44 -11.39 12.33 -1.37
C ALA A 44 -11.85 10.93 -0.97
N ARG A 45 -12.91 10.48 -1.62
CA ARG A 45 -13.48 9.16 -1.41
C ARG A 45 -13.44 8.36 -2.69
N PRO A 46 -13.41 7.04 -2.59
CA PRO A 46 -13.53 6.22 -3.79
C PRO A 46 -14.79 6.60 -4.57
N PRO A 47 -14.74 6.60 -5.88
CA PRO A 47 -13.66 6.09 -6.74
C PRO A 47 -12.65 7.13 -7.19
N ASP A 48 -12.45 8.19 -6.43
CA ASP A 48 -11.50 9.22 -6.80
C ASP A 48 -10.09 8.62 -6.93
N PRO A 49 -9.41 8.81 -8.07
CA PRO A 49 -8.10 8.20 -8.26
C PRO A 49 -7.02 8.70 -7.30
N ARG A 50 -7.25 9.85 -6.69
CA ARG A 50 -6.28 10.40 -5.74
C ARG A 50 -6.62 10.07 -4.29
N SER A 51 -7.67 9.27 -4.03
CA SER A 51 -8.06 8.94 -2.68
C SER A 51 -7.02 8.04 -2.02
N PHE A 52 -6.98 8.11 -0.70
CA PHE A 52 -6.02 7.36 0.11
C PHE A 52 -6.46 5.91 0.24
N GLU A 53 -5.53 5.00 -0.03
CA GLU A 53 -5.72 3.57 0.21
C GLU A 53 -4.48 3.01 0.90
N VAL A 54 -4.64 1.87 1.54
CA VAL A 54 -3.53 1.17 2.17
C VAL A 54 -3.16 -0.04 1.32
N ASP A 55 -1.88 -0.20 1.11
CA ASP A 55 -1.33 -1.29 0.30
C ASP A 55 -0.34 -2.07 1.13
N HIS A 56 -0.23 -3.37 0.85
CA HIS A 56 0.82 -4.19 1.45
C HIS A 56 2.12 -3.96 0.70
N VAL A 57 3.20 -3.72 1.42
CA VAL A 57 4.52 -3.59 0.80
C VAL A 57 4.90 -4.91 0.15
N VAL A 58 4.80 -6.00 0.93
CA VAL A 58 4.90 -7.36 0.41
C VAL A 58 3.47 -7.84 0.24
N SER A 59 3.08 -8.19 -0.97
CA SER A 59 1.71 -8.58 -1.26
C SER A 59 1.34 -9.86 -0.51
N SER A 60 0.03 -10.10 -0.35
CA SER A 60 -0.44 -11.31 0.32
C SER A 60 0.08 -12.59 -0.33
N ASP A 61 0.10 -12.63 -1.65
CA ASP A 61 0.58 -13.79 -2.37
C ASP A 61 2.07 -14.01 -2.15
N GLU A 62 2.83 -12.94 -2.20
CA GLU A 62 4.27 -13.00 -1.97
C GLU A 62 4.55 -13.44 -0.54
N ALA A 63 3.84 -12.86 0.42
CA ALA A 63 3.98 -13.19 1.83
C ALA A 63 3.72 -14.67 2.08
N GLU A 64 2.69 -15.20 1.45
CA GLU A 64 2.35 -16.61 1.58
C GLU A 64 3.49 -17.48 1.06
N ARG A 65 4.04 -17.14 -0.09
CA ARG A 65 5.18 -17.89 -0.65
C ARG A 65 6.41 -17.82 0.25
N MET A 66 6.54 -16.73 1.01
CA MET A 66 7.65 -16.55 1.93
C MET A 66 7.41 -17.19 3.28
N GLY A 67 6.27 -17.80 3.48
CA GLY A 67 5.94 -18.47 4.73
C GLY A 67 5.39 -17.56 5.81
N TRP A 68 4.96 -16.36 5.46
CA TRP A 68 4.36 -15.44 6.44
C TRP A 68 2.93 -15.88 6.76
N SER A 69 2.49 -15.68 7.99
CA SER A 69 1.10 -15.83 8.34
C SER A 69 0.30 -14.62 7.81
N GLN A 70 -1.02 -14.76 7.79
CA GLN A 70 -1.87 -13.63 7.41
C GLN A 70 -1.69 -12.45 8.36
N VAL A 71 -1.50 -12.74 9.64
CA VAL A 71 -1.25 -11.70 10.64
C VAL A 71 0.02 -10.93 10.30
N GLU A 72 1.05 -11.63 9.88
CA GLU A 72 2.30 -10.99 9.48
C GLU A 72 2.14 -10.16 8.22
N ALA A 73 1.40 -10.69 7.25
CA ALA A 73 1.16 -9.96 6.01
C ALA A 73 0.37 -8.67 6.26
N ASP A 74 -0.56 -8.70 7.22
CA ASP A 74 -1.41 -7.56 7.55
C ASP A 74 -0.81 -6.63 8.59
N ALA A 75 0.40 -6.91 9.06
CA ALA A 75 1.03 -6.10 10.11
C ALA A 75 1.25 -4.66 9.63
N LEU A 76 1.19 -3.73 10.56
CA LEU A 76 1.32 -2.31 10.23
C LEU A 76 2.63 -2.01 9.52
N ASP A 77 3.72 -2.67 9.91
CA ASP A 77 5.02 -2.43 9.29
C ASP A 77 5.10 -2.95 7.86
N ASN A 78 4.10 -3.73 7.41
CA ASN A 78 3.98 -4.15 6.01
C ASN A 78 2.93 -3.33 5.25
N CYS A 79 2.49 -2.21 5.81
CA CYS A 79 1.46 -1.38 5.19
C CYS A 79 2.02 -0.03 4.80
N GLN A 80 1.55 0.48 3.67
CA GLN A 80 1.96 1.78 3.18
C GLN A 80 0.77 2.53 2.60
N GLY A 81 0.85 3.87 2.63
CA GLY A 81 -0.19 4.71 2.08
C GLY A 81 0.06 4.99 0.60
N VAL A 82 -0.96 4.82 -0.20
CA VAL A 82 -0.87 5.00 -1.65
C VAL A 82 -2.14 5.68 -2.14
N CYS A 83 -2.09 6.21 -3.36
CA CYS A 83 -3.31 6.68 -4.00
C CYS A 83 -4.02 5.51 -4.66
N ARG A 84 -5.34 5.62 -4.80
CA ARG A 84 -6.15 4.57 -5.40
C ARG A 84 -5.65 4.18 -6.78
N GLN A 85 -5.29 5.16 -7.59
CA GLN A 85 -4.84 4.92 -8.96
C GLN A 85 -3.61 4.03 -9.01
N CYS A 86 -2.60 4.35 -8.21
CA CYS A 86 -1.40 3.53 -8.16
C CYS A 86 -1.67 2.15 -7.59
N ASN A 87 -2.53 2.08 -6.59
CA ASN A 87 -2.88 0.79 -5.99
C ASN A 87 -3.57 -0.12 -7.01
N ARG A 88 -4.47 0.45 -7.83
CA ARG A 88 -5.14 -0.31 -8.88
C ARG A 88 -4.15 -0.76 -9.94
N GLU A 89 -3.24 0.11 -10.32
CA GLU A 89 -2.21 -0.24 -11.30
C GLU A 89 -1.36 -1.40 -10.82
N LYS A 90 -0.93 -1.35 -9.58
CA LYS A 90 -0.14 -2.42 -8.99
C LYS A 90 -0.93 -3.72 -8.93
N SER A 91 -2.19 -3.64 -8.51
CA SER A 91 -3.03 -4.83 -8.33
C SER A 91 -3.43 -5.47 -9.65
N SER A 92 -3.35 -4.74 -10.75
CA SER A 92 -3.75 -5.28 -12.03
C SER A 92 -2.86 -6.43 -12.49
N GLY A 93 -1.63 -6.51 -11.97
CA GLY A 93 -0.70 -7.55 -12.36
C GLY A 93 -0.21 -7.44 -13.79
N VAL A 94 -0.51 -6.32 -14.44
CA VAL A 94 -0.20 -6.16 -15.85
C VAL A 94 1.28 -6.02 -16.10
N ARG A 95 2.01 -5.56 -15.11
CA ARG A 95 3.42 -5.28 -15.28
C ARG A 95 4.15 -5.59 -14.01
N GLU A 96 5.41 -5.92 -14.18
CA GLU A 96 6.30 -6.01 -13.06
C GLU A 96 6.72 -4.60 -12.70
N VAL A 97 6.50 -4.25 -11.46
CA VAL A 97 6.86 -2.94 -10.97
C VAL A 97 8.10 -3.09 -10.14
N ALA A 98 9.18 -2.46 -10.58
CA ALA A 98 10.38 -2.42 -9.79
C ALA A 98 10.04 -1.72 -8.46
N PRO A 99 10.48 -2.24 -7.33
CA PRO A 99 10.14 -1.64 -6.06
C PRO A 99 10.57 -0.20 -6.00
N VAL A 100 9.65 0.67 -5.69
CA VAL A 100 9.96 2.08 -5.46
C VAL A 100 10.82 2.19 -4.21
N ARG A 101 10.63 1.27 -3.30
CA ARG A 101 11.45 1.16 -2.10
C ARG A 101 12.32 -0.05 -2.23
N PRO A 102 13.55 0.12 -2.69
CA PRO A 102 14.42 -1.04 -2.93
C PRO A 102 14.89 -1.70 -1.66
N THR A 103 14.71 -1.06 -0.52
CA THR A 103 15.33 -1.51 0.70
C THR A 103 14.36 -1.83 1.82
N TYR A 104 13.09 -2.11 1.47
CA TYR A 104 12.19 -2.55 2.53
C TYR A 104 12.67 -3.89 3.09
N VAL A 105 12.83 -3.95 4.38
CA VAL A 105 13.24 -5.18 5.07
C VAL A 105 12.24 -5.41 6.19
N ASN A 106 11.62 -6.59 6.18
CA ASN A 106 10.75 -6.96 7.27
C ASN A 106 11.62 -7.35 8.47
N PRO A 107 11.46 -6.71 9.62
CA PRO A 107 12.32 -6.98 10.78
C PRO A 107 12.32 -8.44 11.22
N ARG A 108 11.27 -9.20 10.89
CA ARG A 108 11.20 -10.61 11.27
C ARG A 108 12.19 -11.47 10.51
N PHE A 109 12.69 -10.98 9.40
CA PHE A 109 13.56 -11.74 8.51
C PHE A 109 14.92 -11.11 8.29
N SER A 110 15.22 -10.07 9.01
CA SER A 110 16.53 -9.40 8.87
C SER A 110 17.52 -9.89 9.88
#